data_8ca288be0857339ce93255e7e53444a3
#
_entry.id   8ca288be0857339ce93255e7e53444a3
#
_cell.length_a   1.000
_cell.length_b   1.000
_cell.length_c   1.000
_cell.angle_alpha   90.00
_cell.angle_beta   90.00
_cell.angle_gamma   90.00
#
_symmetry.space_group_name_H-M   'P 1'
#
loop_
_entity.id
_entity.type
_entity.pdbx_description
1 polymer ?
#
loop_
_entity_poly.entity_id
_entity_poly.type
_entity_poly.pdbx_seq_one_letter_code
_entity_poly.pdbx_strand_id
1 'polypeptide(L)'
;MTQAAQKGGWILNGQKRWPANGSFADVFVVLACNTSNNQINGFIVNGGSPGLKISKIENKTSLRVVQNCDILLEDALSFSCVIVAWISIGIAAGVYDACLRYLGERKQFGAPLAAFQLNQEKLVRMLGNIQAMWLLGWRLCKLHDSGRMTTGQASLGKAWITKQARETVALGRELLGGNGIVTDFHVGKAFCDMESIYTYEGSYEVNVLVAAREITGIASIRPTSRL
;
A
#
# COMPACT_ATOMS: atom_id res chain seq x y z
N MET A 1 -17.46 -0.47 -12.62
CA MET A 1 -17.62 0.71 -11.73
C MET A 1 -18.92 0.54 -10.95
N THR A 2 -18.90 0.86 -9.65
CA THR A 2 -20.16 0.85 -8.88
C THR A 2 -21.00 2.05 -9.26
N GLN A 3 -22.28 1.84 -9.54
CA GLN A 3 -23.23 2.86 -9.94
C GLN A 3 -24.27 3.08 -8.85
N ALA A 4 -24.74 4.30 -8.70
CA ALA A 4 -25.82 4.67 -7.79
C ALA A 4 -26.97 5.33 -8.59
N ALA A 5 -28.14 4.74 -8.54
CA ALA A 5 -29.37 5.25 -9.16
C ALA A 5 -30.40 5.62 -8.08
N GLN A 6 -31.12 6.75 -8.28
CA GLN A 6 -32.15 7.21 -7.35
C GLN A 6 -33.49 6.57 -7.69
N LYS A 7 -34.10 5.83 -6.75
CA LYS A 7 -35.46 5.23 -6.87
C LYS A 7 -36.12 5.18 -5.49
N GLY A 8 -36.67 6.28 -5.00
CA GLY A 8 -37.24 6.36 -3.64
C GLY A 8 -36.19 6.20 -2.51
N GLY A 9 -34.94 6.23 -2.86
CA GLY A 9 -33.70 6.03 -2.12
C GLY A 9 -32.57 5.80 -3.11
N TRP A 10 -31.41 5.30 -2.64
CA TRP A 10 -30.28 5.00 -3.51
C TRP A 10 -30.11 3.49 -3.71
N ILE A 11 -30.07 3.05 -4.96
CA ILE A 11 -29.75 1.67 -5.35
C ILE A 11 -28.32 1.65 -5.85
N LEU A 12 -27.45 0.90 -5.16
CA LEU A 12 -26.03 0.74 -5.50
C LEU A 12 -25.83 -0.59 -6.25
N ASN A 13 -25.20 -0.54 -7.41
CA ASN A 13 -24.84 -1.71 -8.20
C ASN A 13 -23.35 -1.68 -8.53
N GLY A 14 -22.62 -2.74 -8.21
CA GLY A 14 -21.20 -2.89 -8.50
C GLY A 14 -20.51 -3.84 -7.52
N GLN A 15 -19.28 -4.15 -7.79
CA GLN A 15 -18.46 -5.06 -6.98
C GLN A 15 -17.28 -4.32 -6.38
N LYS A 16 -16.90 -4.70 -5.17
CA LYS A 16 -15.81 -4.13 -4.37
C LYS A 16 -14.93 -5.24 -3.82
N ARG A 17 -13.61 -5.18 -3.97
CA ARG A 17 -12.69 -6.22 -3.50
C ARG A 17 -11.61 -5.66 -2.59
N TRP A 18 -11.19 -6.42 -1.60
CA TRP A 18 -10.10 -6.10 -0.67
C TRP A 18 -10.36 -5.09 0.46
N PRO A 19 -11.54 -4.51 0.74
CA PRO A 19 -11.66 -3.67 1.92
C PRO A 19 -11.28 -4.46 3.18
N ALA A 20 -10.58 -3.78 4.09
CA ALA A 20 -10.19 -4.33 5.36
C ALA A 20 -11.42 -4.47 6.28
N ASN A 21 -11.46 -5.55 7.08
CA ASN A 21 -12.45 -5.79 8.12
C ASN A 21 -13.91 -5.82 7.65
N GLY A 22 -14.16 -5.91 6.35
CA GLY A 22 -15.50 -5.88 5.81
C GLY A 22 -16.36 -7.09 6.17
N SER A 23 -15.76 -8.21 6.62
CA SER A 23 -16.49 -9.42 7.03
C SER A 23 -17.27 -9.25 8.34
N PHE A 24 -16.97 -8.22 9.14
CA PHE A 24 -17.64 -7.93 10.42
C PHE A 24 -18.00 -6.45 10.60
N ALA A 25 -17.92 -5.63 9.54
CA ALA A 25 -18.29 -4.23 9.59
C ALA A 25 -19.82 -4.08 9.61
N ASP A 26 -20.35 -3.30 10.57
CA ASP A 26 -21.76 -2.97 10.65
C ASP A 26 -22.17 -1.92 9.63
N VAL A 27 -21.23 -1.05 9.23
CA VAL A 27 -21.46 0.07 8.31
C VAL A 27 -20.34 0.18 7.29
N PHE A 28 -20.72 0.42 6.05
CA PHE A 28 -19.79 0.65 4.93
C PHE A 28 -19.97 2.06 4.36
N VAL A 29 -18.87 2.75 4.12
CA VAL A 29 -18.86 3.94 3.27
C VAL A 29 -18.50 3.50 1.85
N VAL A 30 -19.46 3.58 0.94
CA VAL A 30 -19.30 3.12 -0.45
C VAL A 30 -19.27 4.32 -1.38
N LEU A 31 -18.14 4.56 -2.03
CA LEU A 31 -18.08 5.54 -3.11
C LEU A 31 -18.63 4.92 -4.40
N ALA A 32 -19.54 5.57 -5.06
CA ALA A 32 -20.16 5.10 -6.30
C ALA A 32 -20.43 6.26 -7.26
N CYS A 33 -20.42 5.98 -8.56
CA CYS A 33 -20.78 6.95 -9.58
C CYS A 33 -22.30 7.18 -9.57
N ASN A 34 -22.71 8.41 -9.27
CA ASN A 34 -24.09 8.85 -9.37
C ASN A 34 -24.46 8.95 -10.85
N THR A 35 -25.40 8.12 -11.29
CA THR A 35 -25.83 8.06 -12.70
C THR A 35 -26.57 9.30 -13.18
N SER A 36 -27.03 10.16 -12.26
CA SER A 36 -27.75 11.38 -12.61
C SER A 36 -26.84 12.53 -13.05
N ASN A 37 -25.63 12.62 -12.46
CA ASN A 37 -24.68 13.71 -12.72
C ASN A 37 -23.27 13.25 -13.09
N ASN A 38 -23.06 11.95 -13.16
CA ASN A 38 -21.77 11.29 -13.45
C ASN A 38 -20.63 11.63 -12.48
N GLN A 39 -20.98 12.04 -11.25
CA GLN A 39 -20.03 12.34 -10.18
C GLN A 39 -19.90 11.19 -9.19
N ILE A 40 -18.77 11.10 -8.52
CA ILE A 40 -18.54 10.15 -7.43
C ILE A 40 -19.11 10.72 -6.13
N ASN A 41 -20.03 9.99 -5.52
CA ASN A 41 -20.60 10.32 -4.23
C ASN A 41 -20.32 9.20 -3.20
N GLY A 42 -20.24 9.57 -1.92
CA GLY A 42 -20.16 8.64 -0.81
C GLY A 42 -21.55 8.22 -0.31
N PHE A 43 -21.76 6.92 -0.14
CA PHE A 43 -23.02 6.35 0.35
C PHE A 43 -22.75 5.54 1.61
N ILE A 44 -23.56 5.75 2.65
CA ILE A 44 -23.52 4.93 3.86
C ILE A 44 -24.43 3.73 3.64
N VAL A 45 -23.88 2.52 3.81
CA VAL A 45 -24.59 1.24 3.62
C VAL A 45 -24.44 0.42 4.89
N ASN A 46 -25.56 0.01 5.49
CA ASN A 46 -25.52 -0.88 6.65
C ASN A 46 -25.14 -2.31 6.22
N GLY A 47 -24.39 -3.02 7.05
CA GLY A 47 -23.92 -4.39 6.78
C GLY A 47 -25.01 -5.42 6.53
N GLY A 48 -26.20 -5.20 7.11
CA GLY A 48 -27.41 -6.02 6.90
C GLY A 48 -28.32 -5.56 5.75
N SER A 49 -27.92 -4.58 4.92
CA SER A 49 -28.77 -4.05 3.84
C SER A 49 -29.13 -5.13 2.82
N PRO A 50 -30.42 -5.21 2.38
CA PRO A 50 -30.83 -6.14 1.33
C PRO A 50 -29.99 -5.93 0.05
N GLY A 51 -29.51 -7.03 -0.54
CA GLY A 51 -28.66 -7.00 -1.75
C GLY A 51 -27.16 -6.81 -1.50
N LEU A 52 -26.73 -6.50 -0.27
CA LEU A 52 -25.31 -6.51 0.09
C LEU A 52 -24.87 -7.96 0.37
N LYS A 53 -23.88 -8.42 -0.40
CA LYS A 53 -23.24 -9.74 -0.17
C LYS A 53 -21.77 -9.54 0.14
N ILE A 54 -21.34 -10.07 1.27
CA ILE A 54 -19.97 -9.98 1.76
C ILE A 54 -19.37 -11.38 1.78
N SER A 55 -18.25 -11.58 1.11
CA SER A 55 -17.48 -12.81 1.16
C SER A 55 -16.06 -12.53 1.63
N LYS A 56 -15.61 -13.27 2.64
CA LYS A 56 -14.25 -13.17 3.16
C LYS A 56 -13.25 -13.72 2.15
N ILE A 57 -12.14 -13.03 1.96
CA ILE A 57 -11.03 -13.51 1.14
C ILE A 57 -10.12 -14.34 2.01
N GLU A 58 -10.02 -15.63 1.70
CA GLU A 58 -9.22 -16.60 2.44
C GLU A 58 -7.89 -16.91 1.75
N ASN A 59 -7.04 -17.74 2.39
CA ASN A 59 -5.77 -18.25 1.86
C ASN A 59 -4.77 -17.19 1.42
N LYS A 60 -4.75 -16.04 2.09
CA LYS A 60 -3.77 -14.99 1.84
C LYS A 60 -2.39 -15.40 2.37
N THR A 61 -1.35 -15.10 1.62
CA THR A 61 0.05 -15.31 2.03
C THR A 61 0.57 -14.17 2.91
N SER A 62 -0.06 -12.98 2.84
CA SER A 62 0.35 -11.74 3.48
C SER A 62 -0.83 -11.06 4.18
N LEU A 63 -0.56 -10.22 5.18
CA LEU A 63 -1.56 -9.50 6.00
C LEU A 63 -2.69 -10.42 6.49
N ARG A 64 -2.35 -11.62 6.95
CA ARG A 64 -3.30 -12.70 7.29
C ARG A 64 -4.25 -12.34 8.42
N VAL A 65 -3.84 -11.44 9.33
CA VAL A 65 -4.67 -10.95 10.45
C VAL A 65 -5.79 -10.02 9.98
N VAL A 66 -5.61 -9.30 8.86
CA VAL A 66 -6.62 -8.41 8.32
C VAL A 66 -7.69 -9.22 7.58
N GLN A 67 -8.94 -9.08 7.97
CA GLN A 67 -10.07 -9.77 7.31
C GLN A 67 -10.53 -8.96 6.10
N ASN A 68 -9.91 -9.20 4.95
CA ASN A 68 -10.32 -8.58 3.71
C ASN A 68 -11.54 -9.27 3.11
N CYS A 69 -12.35 -8.50 2.42
CA CYS A 69 -13.51 -9.00 1.69
C CYS A 69 -13.64 -8.35 0.32
N ASP A 70 -14.62 -8.78 -0.45
CA ASP A 70 -14.88 -8.26 -1.79
C ASP A 70 -15.87 -7.09 -1.74
N ILE A 71 -15.40 -5.84 -1.99
CA ILE A 71 -16.17 -4.58 -2.17
C ILE A 71 -15.29 -3.51 -2.88
N LEU A 72 -15.54 -2.69 -3.89
CA LEU A 72 -14.65 -1.80 -4.69
C LEU A 72 -14.77 -0.27 -4.39
N LEU A 73 -13.72 0.56 -4.43
CA LEU A 73 -13.73 2.03 -4.26
C LEU A 73 -12.71 2.74 -5.18
N GLU A 74 -13.05 3.88 -5.81
CA GLU A 74 -12.11 4.76 -6.52
C GLU A 74 -12.36 6.24 -6.16
N ASP A 75 -11.26 7.02 -5.99
CA ASP A 75 -11.13 8.46 -5.68
C ASP A 75 -11.02 8.91 -4.21
N ALA A 76 -11.05 8.02 -3.21
CA ALA A 76 -10.57 8.35 -1.86
C ALA A 76 -9.02 8.26 -1.74
N LEU A 77 -8.33 8.15 -2.87
CA LEU A 77 -6.94 7.67 -2.96
C LEU A 77 -5.87 8.65 -2.44
N SER A 78 -6.08 9.96 -2.44
CA SER A 78 -4.96 10.89 -2.19
C SER A 78 -4.45 10.89 -0.75
N PHE A 79 -5.32 10.78 0.26
CA PHE A 79 -4.89 10.73 1.66
C PHE A 79 -4.42 9.33 2.07
N SER A 80 -5.09 8.29 1.62
CA SER A 80 -4.70 6.90 1.89
C SER A 80 -3.32 6.55 1.31
N CYS A 81 -2.96 7.09 0.14
CA CYS A 81 -1.62 6.94 -0.43
C CYS A 81 -0.50 7.42 0.49
N VAL A 82 -0.69 8.55 1.19
CA VAL A 82 0.29 9.08 2.15
C VAL A 82 0.42 8.16 3.37
N ILE A 83 -0.69 7.64 3.89
CA ILE A 83 -0.68 6.67 5.00
C ILE A 83 0.07 5.40 4.60
N VAL A 84 -0.20 4.84 3.42
CA VAL A 84 0.48 3.64 2.91
C VAL A 84 1.99 3.88 2.73
N ALA A 85 2.39 5.07 2.28
CA ALA A 85 3.79 5.46 2.21
C ALA A 85 4.47 5.40 3.60
N TRP A 86 3.82 5.94 4.65
CA TRP A 86 4.35 5.90 6.01
C TRP A 86 4.39 4.50 6.62
N ILE A 87 3.40 3.65 6.35
CA ILE A 87 3.43 2.22 6.74
C ILE A 87 4.66 1.54 6.14
N SER A 88 4.94 1.79 4.86
CA SER A 88 6.09 1.23 4.15
C SER A 88 7.43 1.67 4.76
N ILE A 89 7.56 2.94 5.12
CA ILE A 89 8.74 3.50 5.80
C ILE A 89 8.95 2.80 7.15
N GLY A 90 7.88 2.65 7.93
CA GLY A 90 7.94 1.99 9.24
C GLY A 90 8.38 0.54 9.15
N ILE A 91 7.88 -0.22 8.17
CA ILE A 91 8.30 -1.61 7.93
C ILE A 91 9.79 -1.66 7.53
N ALA A 92 10.23 -0.81 6.61
CA ALA A 92 11.62 -0.75 6.18
C ALA A 92 12.57 -0.41 7.35
N ALA A 93 12.19 0.55 8.19
CA ALA A 93 12.95 0.92 9.38
C ALA A 93 13.03 -0.22 10.40
N GLY A 94 11.93 -0.93 10.65
CA GLY A 94 11.91 -2.11 11.54
C GLY A 94 12.77 -3.26 11.03
N VAL A 95 12.76 -3.51 9.73
CA VAL A 95 13.64 -4.52 9.10
C VAL A 95 15.12 -4.11 9.21
N TYR A 96 15.43 -2.84 8.99
CA TYR A 96 16.78 -2.31 9.15
C TYR A 96 17.31 -2.51 10.58
N ASP A 97 16.51 -2.14 11.58
CA ASP A 97 16.87 -2.29 13.00
C ASP A 97 17.11 -3.77 13.37
N ALA A 98 16.23 -4.67 12.91
CA ALA A 98 16.40 -6.11 13.11
C ALA A 98 17.69 -6.63 12.45
N CYS A 99 18.02 -6.19 11.24
CA CYS A 99 19.25 -6.56 10.55
C CYS A 99 20.50 -6.03 11.26
N LEU A 100 20.48 -4.78 11.71
CA LEU A 100 21.61 -4.16 12.40
C LEU A 100 21.97 -4.92 13.68
N ARG A 101 20.97 -5.28 14.48
CA ARG A 101 21.17 -6.10 15.70
C ARG A 101 21.68 -7.49 15.36
N TYR A 102 21.01 -8.19 14.43
CA TYR A 102 21.40 -9.54 14.04
C TYR A 102 22.84 -9.61 13.52
N LEU A 103 23.25 -8.70 12.64
CA LEU A 103 24.60 -8.68 12.07
C LEU A 103 25.67 -8.30 13.10
N GLY A 104 25.31 -7.52 14.13
CA GLY A 104 26.19 -7.21 15.26
C GLY A 104 26.43 -8.40 16.20
N GLU A 105 25.41 -9.23 16.39
CA GLU A 105 25.44 -10.36 17.32
C GLU A 105 25.97 -11.67 16.68
N ARG A 106 25.52 -11.95 15.45
CA ARG A 106 25.86 -13.19 14.74
C ARG A 106 27.32 -13.19 14.27
N LYS A 107 28.08 -14.18 14.67
CA LYS A 107 29.47 -14.36 14.27
C LYS A 107 29.66 -15.52 13.29
N GLN A 108 30.46 -15.31 12.26
CA GLN A 108 30.97 -16.30 11.34
C GLN A 108 32.43 -15.95 10.99
N PHE A 109 33.23 -16.94 10.65
CA PHE A 109 34.66 -16.76 10.32
C PHE A 109 35.42 -15.91 11.34
N GLY A 110 35.09 -16.06 12.64
CA GLY A 110 35.75 -15.36 13.73
C GLY A 110 35.35 -13.90 13.96
N ALA A 111 34.39 -13.35 13.18
CA ALA A 111 33.99 -11.95 13.28
C ALA A 111 32.43 -11.79 13.24
N PRO A 112 31.89 -10.70 13.79
CA PRO A 112 30.48 -10.35 13.57
C PRO A 112 30.17 -10.18 12.06
N LEU A 113 28.98 -10.57 11.64
CA LEU A 113 28.57 -10.40 10.24
C LEU A 113 28.60 -8.94 9.77
N ALA A 114 28.43 -7.99 10.68
CA ALA A 114 28.55 -6.56 10.41
C ALA A 114 29.97 -6.12 9.98
N ALA A 115 31.00 -6.93 10.23
CA ALA A 115 32.36 -6.62 9.80
C ALA A 115 32.62 -6.89 8.31
N PHE A 116 31.73 -7.59 7.61
CA PHE A 116 31.92 -7.94 6.21
C PHE A 116 31.43 -6.80 5.29
N GLN A 117 32.27 -6.42 4.33
CA GLN A 117 32.03 -5.26 3.44
C GLN A 117 30.70 -5.31 2.68
N LEU A 118 30.30 -6.47 2.15
CA LEU A 118 29.05 -6.63 1.45
C LEU A 118 27.81 -6.42 2.35
N ASN A 119 27.92 -6.78 3.64
CA ASN A 119 26.87 -6.53 4.61
C ASN A 119 26.81 -5.04 4.98
N GLN A 120 27.97 -4.40 5.13
CA GLN A 120 28.06 -2.96 5.38
C GLN A 120 27.47 -2.15 4.22
N GLU A 121 27.79 -2.52 2.96
CA GLU A 121 27.22 -1.88 1.76
C GLU A 121 25.68 -1.96 1.79
N LYS A 122 25.13 -3.14 2.03
CA LYS A 122 23.67 -3.32 2.11
C LYS A 122 23.04 -2.50 3.23
N LEU A 123 23.64 -2.46 4.41
CA LEU A 123 23.16 -1.63 5.52
C LEU A 123 23.15 -0.14 5.16
N VAL A 124 24.20 0.36 4.53
CA VAL A 124 24.29 1.76 4.12
C VAL A 124 23.23 2.08 3.07
N ARG A 125 23.04 1.21 2.08
CA ARG A 125 21.99 1.36 1.05
C ARG A 125 20.58 1.36 1.65
N MET A 126 20.30 0.43 2.57
CA MET A 126 19.04 0.39 3.30
C MET A 126 18.77 1.70 4.07
N LEU A 127 19.77 2.21 4.79
CA LEU A 127 19.66 3.45 5.54
C LEU A 127 19.42 4.65 4.61
N GLY A 128 20.14 4.72 3.48
CA GLY A 128 19.97 5.75 2.46
C GLY A 128 18.54 5.76 1.90
N ASN A 129 18.01 4.59 1.55
CA ASN A 129 16.63 4.44 1.08
C ASN A 129 15.63 4.91 2.15
N ILE A 130 15.81 4.53 3.42
CA ILE A 130 14.92 4.93 4.53
C ILE A 130 14.93 6.43 4.71
N GLN A 131 16.11 7.08 4.73
CA GLN A 131 16.23 8.53 4.85
C GLN A 131 15.52 9.27 3.71
N ALA A 132 15.74 8.83 2.48
CA ALA A 132 15.09 9.42 1.30
C ALA A 132 13.57 9.25 1.32
N MET A 133 13.09 8.05 1.68
CA MET A 133 11.65 7.77 1.85
C MET A 133 11.03 8.67 2.93
N TRP A 134 11.72 8.83 4.06
CA TRP A 134 11.26 9.65 5.18
C TRP A 134 11.12 11.12 4.78
N LEU A 135 12.12 11.67 4.09
CA LEU A 135 12.08 13.05 3.61
C LEU A 135 10.94 13.29 2.59
N LEU A 136 10.73 12.34 1.67
CA LEU A 136 9.62 12.43 0.72
C LEU A 136 8.26 12.32 1.45
N GLY A 137 8.11 11.37 2.38
CA GLY A 137 6.90 11.23 3.19
C GLY A 137 6.60 12.49 3.99
N TRP A 138 7.60 13.08 4.64
CA TRP A 138 7.48 14.35 5.36
C TRP A 138 7.06 15.49 4.42
N ARG A 139 7.65 15.59 3.22
CA ARG A 139 7.26 16.57 2.21
C ARG A 139 5.80 16.45 1.82
N LEU A 140 5.28 15.24 1.63
CA LEU A 140 3.87 14.99 1.32
C LEU A 140 2.95 15.45 2.45
N CYS A 141 3.29 15.17 3.72
CA CYS A 141 2.54 15.68 4.86
C CYS A 141 2.48 17.21 4.87
N LYS A 142 3.61 17.88 4.64
CA LYS A 142 3.64 19.36 4.57
C LYS A 142 2.82 19.92 3.42
N LEU A 143 2.77 19.26 2.29
CA LEU A 143 1.91 19.64 1.17
C LEU A 143 0.43 19.44 1.51
N HIS A 144 0.09 18.33 2.18
CA HIS A 144 -1.26 18.07 2.66
C HIS A 144 -1.72 19.13 3.67
N ASP A 145 -0.93 19.38 4.72
CA ASP A 145 -1.24 20.36 5.77
C ASP A 145 -1.46 21.77 5.20
N SER A 146 -0.76 22.12 4.14
CA SER A 146 -0.90 23.42 3.46
C SER A 146 -2.00 23.46 2.40
N GLY A 147 -2.75 22.37 2.20
CA GLY A 147 -3.79 22.26 1.18
C GLY A 147 -3.26 22.29 -0.27
N ARG A 148 -1.96 22.08 -0.49
CA ARG A 148 -1.31 22.17 -1.80
C ARG A 148 -0.92 20.81 -2.39
N MET A 149 -1.25 19.72 -1.70
CA MET A 149 -0.97 18.38 -2.22
C MET A 149 -1.90 18.05 -3.38
N THR A 150 -1.33 17.65 -4.50
CA THR A 150 -2.09 17.15 -5.65
C THR A 150 -2.19 15.62 -5.60
N THR A 151 -3.17 15.06 -6.33
CA THR A 151 -3.33 13.61 -6.46
C THR A 151 -2.09 12.97 -7.12
N GLY A 152 -1.49 13.63 -8.10
CA GLY A 152 -0.26 13.16 -8.75
C GLY A 152 0.93 13.12 -7.80
N GLN A 153 1.08 14.12 -6.94
CA GLN A 153 2.14 14.14 -5.92
C GLN A 153 1.97 13.00 -4.89
N ALA A 154 0.76 12.77 -4.40
CA ALA A 154 0.47 11.67 -3.48
C ALA A 154 0.75 10.30 -4.13
N SER A 155 0.31 10.11 -5.38
CA SER A 155 0.53 8.90 -6.16
C SER A 155 2.02 8.66 -6.47
N LEU A 156 2.76 9.69 -6.86
CA LEU A 156 4.21 9.63 -7.04
C LEU A 156 4.91 9.18 -5.75
N GLY A 157 4.53 9.79 -4.62
CA GLY A 157 5.10 9.46 -3.32
C GLY A 157 4.82 8.00 -2.93
N LYS A 158 3.58 7.54 -3.06
CA LYS A 158 3.22 6.13 -2.79
C LYS A 158 4.00 5.18 -3.69
N ALA A 159 4.02 5.41 -5.00
CA ALA A 159 4.73 4.56 -5.95
C ALA A 159 6.22 4.45 -5.61
N TRP A 160 6.89 5.57 -5.43
CA TRP A 160 8.33 5.60 -5.20
C TRP A 160 8.70 5.02 -3.81
N ILE A 161 8.00 5.44 -2.74
CA ILE A 161 8.28 4.99 -1.37
C ILE A 161 8.06 3.49 -1.24
N THR A 162 6.95 2.95 -1.75
CA THR A 162 6.70 1.50 -1.63
C THR A 162 7.71 0.68 -2.44
N LYS A 163 8.19 1.17 -3.58
CA LYS A 163 9.25 0.54 -4.37
C LYS A 163 10.57 0.49 -3.59
N GLN A 164 11.00 1.60 -2.99
CA GLN A 164 12.22 1.66 -2.19
C GLN A 164 12.12 0.82 -0.91
N ALA A 165 10.96 0.81 -0.26
CA ALA A 165 10.71 -0.03 0.91
C ALA A 165 10.78 -1.52 0.56
N ARG A 166 10.21 -1.93 -0.58
CA ARG A 166 10.30 -3.30 -1.10
C ARG A 166 11.74 -3.74 -1.31
N GLU A 167 12.56 -2.89 -1.95
CA GLU A 167 14.00 -3.15 -2.11
C GLU A 167 14.71 -3.27 -0.75
N THR A 168 14.46 -2.33 0.16
CA THR A 168 15.07 -2.31 1.50
C THR A 168 14.73 -3.58 2.29
N VAL A 169 13.48 -4.01 2.26
CA VAL A 169 13.03 -5.23 2.95
C VAL A 169 13.63 -6.49 2.30
N ALA A 170 13.77 -6.52 0.97
CA ALA A 170 14.44 -7.62 0.27
C ALA A 170 15.92 -7.74 0.66
N LEU A 171 16.65 -6.63 0.74
CA LEU A 171 18.03 -6.59 1.25
C LEU A 171 18.11 -7.11 2.69
N GLY A 172 17.16 -6.73 3.55
CA GLY A 172 17.09 -7.22 4.92
C GLY A 172 16.90 -8.74 4.99
N ARG A 173 16.03 -9.30 4.16
CA ARG A 173 15.85 -10.75 4.06
C ARG A 173 17.14 -11.45 3.62
N GLU A 174 17.88 -10.88 2.67
CA GLU A 174 19.17 -11.42 2.23
C GLU A 174 20.23 -11.38 3.34
N LEU A 175 20.30 -10.28 4.11
CA LEU A 175 21.27 -10.10 5.20
C LEU A 175 21.13 -11.15 6.31
N LEU A 176 19.94 -11.67 6.55
CA LEU A 176 19.69 -12.71 7.52
C LEU A 176 19.98 -14.13 6.97
N GLY A 177 20.24 -14.28 5.66
CA GLY A 177 20.45 -15.58 5.04
C GLY A 177 19.26 -16.52 5.25
N GLY A 178 19.49 -17.75 5.73
CA GLY A 178 18.43 -18.70 6.06
C GLY A 178 17.44 -18.21 7.12
N ASN A 179 17.89 -17.39 8.07
CA ASN A 179 17.02 -16.80 9.09
C ASN A 179 16.07 -15.73 8.51
N GLY A 180 16.34 -15.22 7.31
CA GLY A 180 15.48 -14.29 6.60
C GLY A 180 14.14 -14.86 6.12
N ILE A 181 13.92 -16.18 6.24
CA ILE A 181 12.65 -16.85 5.92
C ILE A 181 12.00 -17.50 7.15
N VAL A 182 12.61 -17.37 8.32
CA VAL A 182 12.08 -17.88 9.59
C VAL A 182 11.19 -16.84 10.25
N THR A 183 10.05 -17.26 10.79
CA THR A 183 9.03 -16.36 11.36
C THR A 183 9.51 -15.59 12.58
N ASP A 184 10.42 -16.16 13.36
CA ASP A 184 10.94 -15.62 14.62
C ASP A 184 11.66 -14.26 14.44
N PHE A 185 12.27 -14.05 13.28
CA PHE A 185 12.97 -12.79 12.97
C PHE A 185 12.07 -11.71 12.37
N HIS A 186 10.80 -11.99 12.08
CA HIS A 186 9.81 -11.10 11.49
C HIS A 186 10.19 -10.51 10.11
N VAL A 187 11.44 -10.59 9.68
CA VAL A 187 11.92 -10.04 8.40
C VAL A 187 11.28 -10.76 7.21
N GLY A 188 11.16 -12.10 7.28
CA GLY A 188 10.44 -12.89 6.27
C GLY A 188 8.97 -12.51 6.17
N LYS A 189 8.31 -12.27 7.31
CA LYS A 189 6.93 -11.75 7.34
C LYS A 189 6.84 -10.37 6.69
N ALA A 190 7.74 -9.45 7.07
CA ALA A 190 7.78 -8.10 6.51
C ALA A 190 7.98 -8.13 4.99
N PHE A 191 8.81 -9.05 4.47
CA PHE A 191 9.00 -9.26 3.04
C PHE A 191 7.69 -9.66 2.33
N CYS A 192 6.95 -10.63 2.87
CA CYS A 192 5.67 -11.04 2.32
C CYS A 192 4.62 -9.92 2.40
N ASP A 193 4.54 -9.22 3.54
CA ASP A 193 3.56 -8.15 3.74
C ASP A 193 3.86 -6.94 2.83
N MET A 194 5.14 -6.65 2.55
CA MET A 194 5.53 -5.56 1.68
C MET A 194 5.04 -5.74 0.23
N GLU A 195 4.94 -6.97 -0.27
CA GLU A 195 4.38 -7.26 -1.59
C GLU A 195 2.90 -6.85 -1.68
N SER A 196 2.12 -7.07 -0.62
CA SER A 196 0.73 -6.59 -0.57
C SER A 196 0.67 -5.06 -0.49
N ILE A 197 1.51 -4.44 0.33
CA ILE A 197 1.55 -2.98 0.52
C ILE A 197 1.98 -2.27 -0.77
N TYR A 198 2.91 -2.86 -1.50
CA TYR A 198 3.31 -2.38 -2.83
C TYR A 198 2.15 -2.41 -3.84
N THR A 199 1.21 -3.35 -3.68
CA THR A 199 0.13 -3.62 -4.63
C THR A 199 -1.16 -2.86 -4.32
N TYR A 200 -1.61 -2.79 -3.06
CA TYR A 200 -2.88 -2.15 -2.72
C TYR A 200 -2.80 -0.60 -2.76
N GLU A 201 -3.94 0.07 -2.68
CA GLU A 201 -4.07 1.55 -2.87
C GLU A 201 -3.49 2.01 -4.22
N GLY A 202 -3.72 1.19 -5.23
CA GLY A 202 -3.16 1.33 -6.58
C GLY A 202 -1.76 0.71 -6.67
N SER A 203 -1.57 -0.15 -7.67
CA SER A 203 -0.24 -0.70 -7.96
C SER A 203 0.75 0.40 -8.33
N TYR A 204 2.04 0.07 -8.38
CA TYR A 204 3.08 1.01 -8.82
C TYR A 204 2.71 1.68 -10.16
N GLU A 205 2.28 0.87 -11.14
CA GLU A 205 1.94 1.32 -12.49
C GLU A 205 0.74 2.28 -12.48
N VAL A 206 -0.32 1.95 -11.72
CA VAL A 206 -1.51 2.80 -11.61
C VAL A 206 -1.14 4.17 -11.02
N ASN A 207 -0.36 4.18 -9.94
CA ASN A 207 0.08 5.42 -9.31
C ASN A 207 1.01 6.24 -10.22
N VAL A 208 1.89 5.57 -10.99
CA VAL A 208 2.74 6.25 -12.00
C VAL A 208 1.90 6.88 -13.10
N LEU A 209 0.85 6.21 -13.59
CA LEU A 209 -0.05 6.77 -14.60
C LEU A 209 -0.82 8.00 -14.09
N VAL A 210 -1.24 7.99 -12.82
CA VAL A 210 -1.88 9.17 -12.19
C VAL A 210 -0.90 10.35 -12.13
N ALA A 211 0.33 10.11 -11.67
CA ALA A 211 1.37 11.14 -11.62
C ALA A 211 1.74 11.64 -13.03
N ALA A 212 1.90 10.74 -14.00
CA ALA A 212 2.24 11.07 -15.38
C ALA A 212 1.17 11.95 -16.04
N ARG A 213 -0.12 11.65 -15.79
CA ARG A 213 -1.22 12.49 -16.27
C ARG A 213 -1.12 13.93 -15.77
N GLU A 214 -0.75 14.12 -14.51
CA GLU A 214 -0.59 15.46 -13.94
C GLU A 214 0.62 16.20 -14.54
N ILE A 215 1.73 15.50 -14.75
CA ILE A 215 2.97 16.08 -15.31
C ILE A 215 2.78 16.45 -16.79
N THR A 216 2.11 15.60 -17.57
CA THR A 216 1.99 15.77 -19.03
C THR A 216 0.71 16.47 -19.46
N GLY A 217 -0.30 16.56 -18.60
CA GLY A 217 -1.66 17.00 -18.94
C GLY A 217 -2.43 16.01 -19.82
N ILE A 218 -1.84 14.84 -20.16
CA ILE A 218 -2.40 13.86 -21.08
C ILE A 218 -2.76 12.58 -20.36
N ALA A 219 -4.00 12.13 -20.46
CA ALA A 219 -4.41 10.84 -19.92
C ALA A 219 -3.80 9.70 -20.77
N SER A 220 -3.29 8.66 -20.10
CA SER A 220 -2.83 7.45 -20.79
C SER A 220 -3.93 6.84 -21.66
N ILE A 221 -3.54 6.27 -22.80
CA ILE A 221 -4.46 5.60 -23.73
C ILE A 221 -5.15 4.43 -22.99
N ARG A 222 -6.49 4.46 -22.97
CA ARG A 222 -7.28 3.31 -22.52
C ARG A 222 -7.63 2.49 -23.76
N PRO A 223 -7.45 1.14 -23.73
CA PRO A 223 -7.99 0.31 -24.78
C PRO A 223 -9.51 0.54 -24.84
N THR A 224 -10.06 0.87 -26.00
CA THR A 224 -11.51 0.86 -26.22
C THR A 224 -11.97 -0.57 -26.00
N SER A 225 -12.76 -0.81 -24.94
CA SER A 225 -13.43 -2.09 -24.76
C SER A 225 -14.36 -2.28 -25.96
N ARG A 226 -13.94 -3.10 -26.90
CA ARG A 226 -14.87 -3.75 -27.83
C ARG A 226 -15.53 -4.88 -27.03
N LEU A 227 -16.64 -4.60 -26.40
CA LEU A 227 -17.65 -5.58 -25.95
C LEU A 227 -18.98 -5.13 -26.53
#